data_f08e4420cd37fa4a75557e857917542e
#
_entry.id   f08e4420cd37fa4a75557e857917542e
#
_cell.length_a   1.000
_cell.length_b   1.000
_cell.length_c   1.000
_cell.angle_alpha   90.00
_cell.angle_beta   90.00
_cell.angle_gamma   90.00
#
_symmetry.space_group_name_H-M   'P 1'
#
loop_
_entity.id
_entity.type
_entity.pdbx_description
1 polymer ?
#
loop_
_entity_poly.entity_id
_entity_poly.type
_entity_poly.pdbx_seq_one_letter_code
_entity_poly.pdbx_strand_id
1 'polypeptide(L)'
;MVSKNHDDFEGDFLEKINYFLKQKKIIIPIVAVLDLHANVSDKMIENTTCVYAYRKNPHSDSREAAIKATSILDDLFETPNVNQVNYQTKYILPPTGVGTANDPMKSILQEAKKIEQNDTNILCINVMAGYSYADIADCGFSINCCTKGDVKTAKKYLASLASILESKINFAYPKENTLEEALVKINSLPTLSKPILLIEPADNIGGGTPGDATD
;
A
#
# COMPACT_ATOMS: atom_id res chain seq x y z
N MET A 1 -11.21 -0.56 -1.62
CA MET A 1 -12.42 0.08 -1.00
C MET A 1 -13.40 -1.00 -0.60
N VAL A 2 -14.00 -0.90 0.57
CA VAL A 2 -15.02 -1.85 1.04
C VAL A 2 -16.39 -1.16 1.01
N SER A 3 -17.41 -1.86 0.56
CA SER A 3 -18.79 -1.37 0.57
C SER A 3 -19.73 -2.43 1.14
N LYS A 4 -20.97 -2.06 1.41
CA LYS A 4 -21.99 -2.98 1.98
C LYS A 4 -22.10 -4.31 1.21
N ASN A 5 -21.85 -4.29 -0.10
CA ASN A 5 -22.11 -5.44 -0.99
C ASN A 5 -20.84 -5.93 -1.71
N HIS A 6 -19.68 -5.30 -1.48
CA HIS A 6 -18.44 -5.62 -2.17
C HIS A 6 -17.26 -5.47 -1.21
N ASP A 7 -16.57 -6.55 -0.96
CA ASP A 7 -15.33 -6.57 -0.16
C ASP A 7 -14.14 -6.05 -0.96
N ASP A 8 -14.18 -6.23 -2.29
CA ASP A 8 -13.17 -5.77 -3.25
C ASP A 8 -13.82 -5.03 -4.42
N PHE A 9 -14.14 -3.76 -4.20
CA PHE A 9 -14.78 -2.93 -5.22
C PHE A 9 -13.85 -2.67 -6.42
N GLU A 10 -12.56 -2.45 -6.18
CA GLU A 10 -11.55 -2.20 -7.21
C GLU A 10 -11.37 -3.45 -8.09
N GLY A 11 -11.24 -4.63 -7.50
CA GLY A 11 -11.13 -5.88 -8.24
C GLY A 11 -12.37 -6.17 -9.08
N ASP A 12 -13.57 -5.97 -8.53
CA ASP A 12 -14.84 -6.12 -9.25
C ASP A 12 -14.94 -5.14 -10.43
N PHE A 13 -14.49 -3.91 -10.26
CA PHE A 13 -14.47 -2.90 -11.29
C PHE A 13 -13.50 -3.24 -12.42
N LEU A 14 -12.28 -3.65 -12.07
CA LEU A 14 -11.24 -4.06 -13.02
C LEU A 14 -11.65 -5.31 -13.80
N GLU A 15 -12.28 -6.28 -13.15
CA GLU A 15 -12.83 -7.47 -13.80
C GLU A 15 -13.87 -7.09 -14.85
N LYS A 16 -14.80 -6.18 -14.55
CA LYS A 16 -15.80 -5.68 -15.49
C LYS A 16 -15.16 -4.95 -16.67
N ILE A 17 -14.15 -4.12 -16.45
CA ILE A 17 -13.40 -3.48 -17.52
C ILE A 17 -12.77 -4.53 -18.43
N ASN A 18 -12.05 -5.50 -17.86
CA ASN A 18 -11.41 -6.57 -18.61
C ASN A 18 -12.40 -7.40 -19.42
N TYR A 19 -13.55 -7.73 -18.80
CA TYR A 19 -14.63 -8.43 -19.48
C TYR A 19 -15.15 -7.62 -20.70
N PHE A 20 -15.41 -6.31 -20.53
CA PHE A 20 -15.85 -5.44 -21.61
C PHE A 20 -14.81 -5.36 -22.75
N LEU A 21 -13.54 -5.18 -22.43
CA LEU A 21 -12.46 -5.15 -23.43
C LEU A 21 -12.37 -6.46 -24.23
N LYS A 22 -12.47 -7.60 -23.55
CA LYS A 22 -12.51 -8.94 -24.19
C LYS A 22 -13.71 -9.07 -25.15
N GLN A 23 -14.92 -8.64 -24.75
CA GLN A 23 -16.11 -8.66 -25.61
C GLN A 23 -15.91 -7.80 -26.86
N LYS A 24 -15.22 -6.69 -26.75
CA LYS A 24 -14.89 -5.79 -27.87
C LYS A 24 -13.67 -6.22 -28.66
N LYS A 25 -12.97 -7.28 -28.26
CA LYS A 25 -11.68 -7.74 -28.84
C LYS A 25 -10.61 -6.63 -28.81
N ILE A 26 -10.65 -5.79 -27.78
CA ILE A 26 -9.68 -4.74 -27.54
C ILE A 26 -8.58 -5.30 -26.62
N ILE A 27 -7.33 -5.22 -27.06
CA ILE A 27 -6.15 -5.65 -26.29
C ILE A 27 -5.33 -4.40 -25.98
N ILE A 28 -5.43 -3.94 -24.75
CA ILE A 28 -4.66 -2.79 -24.23
C ILE A 28 -4.19 -3.10 -22.80
N PRO A 29 -3.03 -2.55 -22.39
CA PRO A 29 -2.60 -2.67 -21.01
C PRO A 29 -3.50 -1.86 -20.06
N ILE A 30 -3.68 -2.36 -18.84
CA ILE A 30 -4.36 -1.66 -17.75
C ILE A 30 -3.33 -1.43 -16.64
N VAL A 31 -3.06 -0.17 -16.31
CA VAL A 31 -2.23 0.20 -15.16
C VAL A 31 -3.11 0.85 -14.11
N ALA A 32 -3.14 0.26 -12.91
CA ALA A 32 -3.88 0.81 -11.78
C ALA A 32 -2.93 1.53 -10.80
N VAL A 33 -3.30 2.74 -10.38
CA VAL A 33 -2.59 3.46 -9.31
C VAL A 33 -3.37 3.28 -8.02
N LEU A 34 -2.71 2.76 -7.00
CA LEU A 34 -3.31 2.49 -5.69
C LEU A 34 -2.67 3.33 -4.59
N ASP A 35 -3.46 3.69 -3.61
CA ASP A 35 -2.98 4.11 -2.30
C ASP A 35 -2.23 2.95 -1.64
N LEU A 36 -1.15 3.26 -0.92
CA LEU A 36 -0.38 2.22 -0.22
C LEU A 36 -1.16 1.51 0.92
N HIS A 37 -2.29 2.06 1.36
CA HIS A 37 -3.20 1.40 2.29
C HIS A 37 -4.17 0.42 1.61
N ALA A 38 -4.01 0.13 0.33
CA ALA A 38 -4.84 -0.86 -0.36
C ALA A 38 -4.66 -2.26 0.25
N ASN A 39 -5.77 -2.93 0.50
CA ASN A 39 -5.81 -4.37 0.71
C ASN A 39 -5.91 -5.02 -0.68
N VAL A 40 -4.85 -5.69 -1.10
CA VAL A 40 -4.68 -6.14 -2.49
C VAL A 40 -5.20 -7.55 -2.65
N SER A 41 -6.23 -7.70 -3.48
CA SER A 41 -6.79 -9.01 -3.85
C SER A 41 -6.08 -9.62 -5.06
N ASP A 42 -6.17 -10.93 -5.20
CA ASP A 42 -5.74 -11.61 -6.42
C ASP A 42 -6.52 -11.10 -7.64
N LYS A 43 -7.81 -10.77 -7.46
CA LYS A 43 -8.66 -10.21 -8.52
C LYS A 43 -8.12 -8.89 -9.07
N MET A 44 -7.61 -7.98 -8.22
CA MET A 44 -6.95 -6.75 -8.68
C MET A 44 -5.73 -7.06 -9.54
N ILE A 45 -4.90 -8.00 -9.11
CA ILE A 45 -3.66 -8.40 -9.79
C ILE A 45 -3.97 -9.06 -11.13
N GLU A 46 -4.91 -9.99 -11.18
CA GLU A 46 -5.29 -10.74 -12.39
C GLU A 46 -5.97 -9.87 -13.45
N ASN A 47 -6.61 -8.77 -13.05
CA ASN A 47 -7.33 -7.88 -13.95
C ASN A 47 -6.60 -6.57 -14.28
N THR A 48 -5.32 -6.48 -13.94
CA THR A 48 -4.43 -5.39 -14.35
C THR A 48 -3.18 -5.94 -15.02
N THR A 49 -2.56 -5.13 -15.89
CA THR A 49 -1.24 -5.44 -16.45
C THR A 49 -0.15 -5.04 -15.47
N CYS A 50 -0.35 -3.95 -14.74
CA CYS A 50 0.56 -3.49 -13.70
C CYS A 50 -0.21 -2.68 -12.65
N VAL A 51 0.12 -2.92 -11.38
CA VAL A 51 -0.29 -2.06 -10.26
C VAL A 51 0.90 -1.17 -9.91
N TYR A 52 0.65 0.10 -9.62
CA TYR A 52 1.63 1.03 -9.05
C TYR A 52 1.05 1.72 -7.82
N ALA A 53 1.78 1.71 -6.70
CA ALA A 53 1.30 2.29 -5.46
C ALA A 53 2.04 3.56 -5.06
N TYR A 54 1.37 4.41 -4.29
CA TYR A 54 2.02 5.48 -3.53
C TYR A 54 3.13 4.91 -2.65
N ARG A 55 4.19 5.69 -2.46
CA ARG A 55 5.37 5.27 -1.69
C ARG A 55 5.59 6.12 -0.44
N LYS A 56 4.69 7.05 -0.19
CA LYS A 56 4.76 7.94 0.97
C LYS A 56 3.46 7.92 1.76
N ASN A 57 3.62 7.88 3.06
CA ASN A 57 2.57 8.17 4.02
C ASN A 57 3.14 9.19 5.02
N PRO A 58 2.65 10.43 5.03
CA PRO A 58 1.52 11.01 4.25
C PRO A 58 1.72 11.04 2.73
N HIS A 59 0.62 11.00 1.97
CA HIS A 59 0.57 10.85 0.50
C HIS A 59 1.02 12.11 -0.25
N SER A 60 2.29 12.47 -0.11
CA SER A 60 2.88 13.64 -0.78
C SER A 60 3.40 13.34 -2.20
N ASP A 61 3.28 12.10 -2.67
CA ASP A 61 3.80 11.60 -3.94
C ASP A 61 2.73 11.10 -4.91
N SER A 62 1.46 11.44 -4.69
CA SER A 62 0.35 10.99 -5.56
C SER A 62 0.51 11.41 -7.02
N ARG A 63 1.02 12.64 -7.25
CA ARG A 63 1.30 13.14 -8.59
C ARG A 63 2.47 12.39 -9.25
N GLU A 64 3.54 12.18 -8.53
CA GLU A 64 4.71 11.43 -8.98
C GLU A 64 4.36 9.97 -9.29
N ALA A 65 3.50 9.36 -8.48
CA ALA A 65 2.99 8.01 -8.71
C ALA A 65 2.19 7.93 -10.01
N ALA A 66 1.31 8.89 -10.28
CA ALA A 66 0.56 8.96 -11.53
C ALA A 66 1.48 9.13 -12.75
N ILE A 67 2.48 10.01 -12.66
CA ILE A 67 3.47 10.20 -13.73
C ILE A 67 4.25 8.90 -13.99
N LYS A 68 4.71 8.21 -12.93
CA LYS A 68 5.44 6.95 -13.08
C LYS A 68 4.56 5.84 -13.66
N ALA A 69 3.32 5.73 -13.22
CA ALA A 69 2.35 4.78 -13.77
C ALA A 69 2.09 5.02 -15.27
N THR A 70 1.99 6.29 -15.69
CA THR A 70 1.86 6.65 -17.11
C THR A 70 3.09 6.27 -17.90
N SER A 71 4.30 6.49 -17.36
CA SER A 71 5.55 6.03 -18.02
C SER A 71 5.60 4.50 -18.17
N ILE A 72 5.11 3.76 -17.14
CA ILE A 72 5.00 2.29 -17.23
C ILE A 72 3.98 1.91 -18.30
N LEU A 73 2.86 2.62 -18.39
CA LEU A 73 1.84 2.36 -19.41
C LEU A 73 2.41 2.53 -20.83
N ASP A 74 3.19 3.59 -21.07
CA ASP A 74 3.86 3.81 -22.36
C ASP A 74 4.83 2.64 -22.69
N ASP A 75 5.63 2.21 -21.71
CA ASP A 75 6.52 1.05 -21.85
C ASP A 75 5.76 -0.25 -22.17
N LEU A 76 4.55 -0.42 -21.62
CA LEU A 76 3.72 -1.62 -21.83
C LEU A 76 3.08 -1.68 -23.22
N PHE A 77 2.91 -0.56 -23.92
CA PHE A 77 2.51 -0.58 -25.33
C PHE A 77 3.61 -1.15 -26.23
N GLU A 78 4.88 -0.89 -25.90
CA GLU A 78 6.03 -1.40 -26.64
C GLU A 78 6.40 -2.83 -26.20
N THR A 79 6.25 -3.15 -24.93
CA THR A 79 6.67 -4.42 -24.33
C THR A 79 5.54 -4.99 -23.44
N PRO A 80 4.49 -5.58 -24.01
CA PRO A 80 3.29 -5.96 -23.25
C PRO A 80 3.47 -7.21 -22.36
N ASN A 81 4.53 -7.98 -22.56
CA ASN A 81 4.76 -9.23 -21.83
C ASN A 81 5.42 -8.96 -20.47
N VAL A 82 4.59 -8.79 -19.47
CA VAL A 82 5.01 -8.62 -18.08
C VAL A 82 4.24 -9.59 -17.17
N ASN A 83 4.84 -9.88 -16.03
CA ASN A 83 4.21 -10.69 -14.99
C ASN A 83 4.04 -9.83 -13.73
N GLN A 84 2.91 -9.99 -13.07
CA GLN A 84 2.73 -9.51 -11.72
C GLN A 84 2.84 -10.65 -10.73
N VAL A 85 3.51 -10.40 -9.61
CA VAL A 85 3.65 -11.35 -8.50
C VAL A 85 3.22 -10.63 -7.25
N ASN A 86 2.25 -11.19 -6.54
CA ASN A 86 1.81 -10.69 -5.25
C ASN A 86 2.29 -11.62 -4.12
N TYR A 87 2.67 -11.05 -3.00
CA TYR A 87 3.05 -11.74 -1.79
C TYR A 87 2.24 -11.16 -0.63
N GLN A 88 1.17 -11.86 -0.28
CA GLN A 88 0.36 -11.55 0.91
C GLN A 88 1.09 -12.04 2.15
N THR A 89 1.32 -11.16 3.12
CA THR A 89 1.90 -11.54 4.40
C THR A 89 0.81 -11.94 5.40
N LYS A 90 1.21 -12.47 6.54
CA LYS A 90 0.29 -12.77 7.66
C LYS A 90 0.03 -11.57 8.58
N TYR A 91 0.55 -10.39 8.26
CA TYR A 91 0.52 -9.23 9.14
C TYR A 91 -0.57 -8.25 8.76
N ILE A 92 -1.32 -7.80 9.77
CA ILE A 92 -2.23 -6.68 9.72
C ILE A 92 -1.64 -5.60 10.62
N LEU A 93 -1.32 -4.44 10.06
CA LEU A 93 -0.63 -3.37 10.76
C LEU A 93 -1.59 -2.22 11.11
N PRO A 94 -1.45 -1.61 12.30
CA PRO A 94 -2.23 -0.43 12.64
C PRO A 94 -1.83 0.76 11.74
N PRO A 95 -2.76 1.65 11.37
CA PRO A 95 -2.46 2.83 10.55
C PRO A 95 -1.37 3.74 11.14
N THR A 96 -1.27 3.78 12.46
CA THR A 96 -0.23 4.54 13.20
C THR A 96 1.18 3.96 13.02
N GLY A 97 1.29 2.70 12.60
CA GLY A 97 2.57 1.98 12.42
C GLY A 97 3.09 1.94 10.98
N VAL A 98 2.37 2.53 10.01
CA VAL A 98 2.71 2.43 8.58
C VAL A 98 3.24 3.73 7.96
N GLY A 99 3.72 4.65 8.78
CA GLY A 99 4.38 5.87 8.32
C GLY A 99 5.69 5.55 7.59
N THR A 100 5.85 6.04 6.36
CA THR A 100 6.99 5.69 5.49
C THR A 100 8.31 6.35 5.87
N ALA A 101 8.30 7.29 6.81
CA ALA A 101 9.51 7.90 7.38
C ALA A 101 10.20 7.00 8.42
N ASN A 102 9.51 6.00 8.95
CA ASN A 102 9.96 5.12 10.02
C ASN A 102 9.93 3.65 9.61
N ASP A 103 10.62 2.81 10.37
CA ASP A 103 10.55 1.36 10.22
C ASP A 103 9.16 0.82 10.68
N PRO A 104 8.70 -0.26 10.08
CA PRO A 104 9.34 -1.11 9.07
C PRO A 104 9.30 -0.54 7.65
N MET A 105 8.35 0.35 7.35
CA MET A 105 8.08 0.86 5.99
C MET A 105 9.32 1.48 5.33
N LYS A 106 10.07 2.30 6.08
CA LYS A 106 11.28 2.96 5.56
C LYS A 106 12.28 1.97 4.99
N SER A 107 12.63 0.94 5.76
CA SER A 107 13.63 -0.04 5.33
C SER A 107 13.18 -0.87 4.15
N ILE A 108 11.90 -1.29 4.13
CA ILE A 108 11.34 -2.09 3.04
C ILE A 108 11.32 -1.27 1.75
N LEU A 109 10.85 -0.02 1.81
CA LEU A 109 10.81 0.87 0.64
C LEU A 109 12.20 1.22 0.12
N GLN A 110 13.19 1.41 1.00
CA GLN A 110 14.57 1.62 0.59
C GLN A 110 15.15 0.41 -0.14
N GLU A 111 14.89 -0.79 0.35
CA GLU A 111 15.37 -2.01 -0.29
C GLU A 111 14.63 -2.28 -1.60
N ALA A 112 13.30 -2.09 -1.65
CA ALA A 112 12.53 -2.17 -2.89
C ALA A 112 13.09 -1.24 -3.97
N LYS A 113 13.41 0.01 -3.60
CA LYS A 113 14.03 0.97 -4.51
C LYS A 113 15.41 0.52 -5.02
N LYS A 114 16.24 -0.10 -4.16
CA LYS A 114 17.54 -0.64 -4.59
C LYS A 114 17.38 -1.78 -5.59
N ILE A 115 16.42 -2.67 -5.35
CA ILE A 115 16.13 -3.77 -6.28
C ILE A 115 15.72 -3.21 -7.64
N GLU A 116 14.80 -2.23 -7.67
CA GLU A 116 14.37 -1.57 -8.91
C GLU A 116 15.52 -0.88 -9.66
N GLN A 117 16.50 -0.34 -8.93
CA GLN A 117 17.66 0.32 -9.53
C GLN A 117 18.68 -0.66 -10.09
N ASN A 118 18.79 -1.86 -9.50
CA ASN A 118 19.81 -2.85 -9.83
C ASN A 118 19.33 -3.92 -10.82
N ASP A 119 18.02 -4.11 -10.96
CA ASP A 119 17.43 -5.06 -11.90
C ASP A 119 16.46 -4.36 -12.85
N THR A 120 16.93 -4.11 -14.07
CA THR A 120 16.15 -3.40 -15.11
C THR A 120 14.95 -4.18 -15.63
N ASN A 121 14.80 -5.45 -15.28
CA ASN A 121 13.59 -6.21 -15.57
C ASN A 121 12.44 -5.86 -14.61
N ILE A 122 12.74 -5.29 -13.46
CA ILE A 122 11.70 -4.88 -12.48
C ILE A 122 11.14 -3.52 -12.90
N LEU A 123 9.87 -3.49 -13.24
CA LEU A 123 9.16 -2.23 -13.57
C LEU A 123 8.82 -1.44 -12.30
N CYS A 124 8.32 -2.14 -11.30
CA CYS A 124 8.05 -1.59 -9.98
C CYS A 124 7.91 -2.68 -8.92
N ILE A 125 8.20 -2.30 -7.67
CA ILE A 125 7.85 -3.06 -6.47
C ILE A 125 6.96 -2.16 -5.61
N ASN A 126 5.77 -2.63 -5.30
CA ASN A 126 4.80 -1.93 -4.49
C ASN A 126 4.77 -2.53 -3.08
N VAL A 127 4.84 -1.68 -2.08
CA VAL A 127 4.74 -2.06 -0.66
C VAL A 127 3.42 -1.54 -0.15
N MET A 128 2.46 -2.44 0.02
CA MET A 128 1.10 -2.14 0.43
C MET A 128 0.96 -2.41 1.92
N ALA A 129 0.75 -1.36 2.69
CA ALA A 129 0.57 -1.49 4.13
C ALA A 129 -0.74 -2.19 4.52
N GLY A 130 -1.73 -2.15 3.61
CA GLY A 130 -3.08 -2.57 3.91
C GLY A 130 -3.82 -1.57 4.80
N TYR A 131 -5.08 -1.86 5.08
CA TYR A 131 -5.90 -1.07 5.98
C TYR A 131 -6.64 -1.98 6.97
N SER A 132 -6.19 -1.96 8.21
CA SER A 132 -6.59 -2.92 9.25
C SER A 132 -8.05 -2.80 9.72
N TYR A 133 -8.72 -1.68 9.46
CA TYR A 133 -10.13 -1.48 9.82
C TYR A 133 -11.12 -2.04 8.79
N ALA A 134 -10.60 -2.62 7.70
CA ALA A 134 -11.42 -3.35 6.73
C ALA A 134 -11.49 -4.84 7.14
N ASP A 135 -12.66 -5.32 7.53
CA ASP A 135 -12.90 -6.73 7.87
C ASP A 135 -13.21 -7.53 6.59
N ILE A 136 -12.16 -7.83 5.83
CA ILE A 136 -12.22 -8.57 4.56
C ILE A 136 -11.10 -9.61 4.48
N ALA A 137 -11.28 -10.62 3.64
CA ALA A 137 -10.32 -11.73 3.50
C ALA A 137 -8.92 -11.29 3.05
N ASP A 138 -8.84 -10.27 2.19
CA ASP A 138 -7.57 -9.77 1.64
C ASP A 138 -6.93 -8.67 2.51
N CYS A 139 -7.44 -8.46 3.74
CA CYS A 139 -6.91 -7.46 4.65
C CYS A 139 -5.47 -7.77 5.05
N GLY A 140 -4.60 -6.76 4.98
CA GLY A 140 -3.26 -6.82 5.53
C GLY A 140 -2.14 -6.39 4.60
N PHE A 141 -0.93 -6.54 5.10
CA PHE A 141 0.29 -6.11 4.42
C PHE A 141 0.64 -7.04 3.27
N SER A 142 0.84 -6.47 2.09
CA SER A 142 1.27 -7.20 0.90
C SER A 142 2.39 -6.48 0.16
N ILE A 143 3.12 -7.23 -0.66
CA ILE A 143 4.17 -6.70 -1.53
C ILE A 143 3.93 -7.24 -2.93
N ASN A 144 3.84 -6.36 -3.91
CA ASN A 144 3.62 -6.72 -5.29
C ASN A 144 4.83 -6.31 -6.15
N CYS A 145 5.13 -7.11 -7.16
CA CYS A 145 6.18 -6.81 -8.15
C CYS A 145 5.63 -6.97 -9.56
N CYS A 146 5.85 -5.98 -10.40
CA CYS A 146 5.65 -6.08 -11.85
C CYS A 146 7.01 -6.21 -12.54
N THR A 147 7.19 -7.26 -13.34
CA THR A 147 8.48 -7.61 -13.96
C THR A 147 8.36 -8.08 -15.41
N LYS A 148 9.36 -7.72 -16.23
CA LYS A 148 9.62 -8.28 -17.57
C LYS A 148 10.46 -9.57 -17.48
N GLY A 149 11.03 -9.85 -16.30
CA GLY A 149 11.95 -10.95 -16.07
C GLY A 149 11.30 -12.20 -15.50
N ASP A 150 12.14 -13.02 -14.90
CA ASP A 150 11.74 -14.30 -14.33
C ASP A 150 10.92 -14.14 -13.04
N VAL A 151 9.76 -14.81 -13.01
CA VAL A 151 8.85 -14.83 -11.85
C VAL A 151 9.51 -15.39 -10.59
N LYS A 152 10.43 -16.38 -10.71
CA LYS A 152 11.11 -16.95 -9.54
C LYS A 152 12.04 -15.93 -8.89
N THR A 153 12.69 -15.10 -9.70
CA THR A 153 13.53 -14.00 -9.21
C THR A 153 12.67 -12.95 -8.50
N ALA A 154 11.55 -12.55 -9.09
CA ALA A 154 10.61 -11.63 -8.45
C ALA A 154 10.12 -12.18 -7.09
N LYS A 155 9.72 -13.45 -7.03
CA LYS A 155 9.31 -14.10 -5.77
C LYS A 155 10.41 -14.07 -4.69
N LYS A 156 11.70 -14.24 -5.08
CA LYS A 156 12.82 -14.13 -4.12
C LYS A 156 12.96 -12.71 -3.57
N TYR A 157 12.80 -11.69 -4.42
CA TYR A 157 12.82 -10.31 -3.97
C TYR A 157 11.68 -10.02 -2.98
N LEU A 158 10.45 -10.46 -3.29
CA LEU A 158 9.32 -10.25 -2.40
C LEU A 158 9.50 -10.96 -1.06
N ALA A 159 10.02 -12.19 -1.06
CA ALA A 159 10.32 -12.93 0.17
C ALA A 159 11.41 -12.23 1.01
N SER A 160 12.44 -11.68 0.37
CA SER A 160 13.48 -10.89 1.05
C SER A 160 12.89 -9.63 1.71
N LEU A 161 12.02 -8.90 1.01
CA LEU A 161 11.34 -7.73 1.56
C LEU A 161 10.40 -8.09 2.72
N ALA A 162 9.68 -9.22 2.62
CA ALA A 162 8.85 -9.73 3.71
C ALA A 162 9.69 -10.10 4.95
N SER A 163 10.91 -10.61 4.77
CA SER A 163 11.83 -10.87 5.88
C SER A 163 12.30 -9.60 6.58
N ILE A 164 12.43 -8.48 5.85
CA ILE A 164 12.71 -7.17 6.46
C ILE A 164 11.54 -6.74 7.34
N LEU A 165 10.29 -6.89 6.85
CA LEU A 165 9.10 -6.64 7.68
C LEU A 165 9.14 -7.46 8.97
N GLU A 166 9.35 -8.76 8.87
CA GLU A 166 9.39 -9.66 10.03
C GLU A 166 10.45 -9.25 11.04
N SER A 167 11.65 -8.90 10.58
CA SER A 167 12.75 -8.49 11.46
C SER A 167 12.49 -7.17 12.19
N LYS A 168 11.59 -6.34 11.66
CA LYS A 168 11.26 -4.99 12.17
C LYS A 168 9.80 -4.84 12.60
N ILE A 169 9.09 -5.92 12.73
CA ILE A 169 7.64 -5.90 12.98
C ILE A 169 7.25 -5.13 14.25
N ASN A 170 8.09 -5.16 15.29
CA ASN A 170 7.84 -4.45 16.54
C ASN A 170 7.76 -2.93 16.37
N PHE A 171 8.38 -2.36 15.35
CA PHE A 171 8.29 -0.93 15.05
C PHE A 171 6.95 -0.53 14.42
N ALA A 172 6.19 -1.50 13.90
CA ALA A 172 4.87 -1.26 13.34
C ALA A 172 3.77 -1.08 14.42
N TYR A 173 4.10 -1.30 15.68
CA TYR A 173 3.17 -1.15 16.80
C TYR A 173 3.69 -0.06 17.75
N PRO A 174 3.53 1.22 17.40
CA PRO A 174 3.96 2.32 18.25
C PRO A 174 3.19 2.28 19.57
N LYS A 175 3.88 2.65 20.66
CA LYS A 175 3.23 2.79 21.95
C LYS A 175 2.35 4.04 21.91
N GLU A 176 1.06 3.85 22.00
CA GLU A 176 0.09 4.92 22.18
C GLU A 176 -0.12 5.21 23.67
N ASN A 177 -0.48 6.45 24.00
CA ASN A 177 -0.79 6.81 25.37
C ASN A 177 -2.29 6.77 25.56
N THR A 178 -2.76 6.38 26.75
CA THR A 178 -4.15 6.66 27.13
C THR A 178 -4.34 8.17 27.30
N LEU A 179 -5.58 8.62 27.33
CA LEU A 179 -5.89 10.03 27.59
C LEU A 179 -5.29 10.49 28.93
N GLU A 180 -5.41 9.67 29.98
CA GLU A 180 -4.89 9.95 31.31
C GLU A 180 -3.36 10.08 31.28
N GLU A 181 -2.67 9.15 30.64
CA GLU A 181 -1.20 9.22 30.46
C GLU A 181 -0.78 10.48 29.70
N ALA A 182 -1.52 10.84 28.63
CA ALA A 182 -1.26 12.05 27.88
C ALA A 182 -1.44 13.31 28.72
N LEU A 183 -2.52 13.41 29.51
CA LEU A 183 -2.79 14.54 30.40
C LEU A 183 -1.73 14.66 31.52
N VAL A 184 -1.30 13.55 32.10
CA VAL A 184 -0.21 13.56 33.11
C VAL A 184 1.07 14.08 32.48
N LYS A 185 1.42 13.65 31.27
CA LYS A 185 2.61 14.14 30.54
C LYS A 185 2.50 15.63 30.25
N ILE A 186 1.37 16.10 29.75
CA ILE A 186 1.14 17.52 29.43
C ILE A 186 1.33 18.38 30.68
N ASN A 187 0.74 17.99 31.80
CA ASN A 187 0.84 18.73 33.06
C ASN A 187 2.25 18.76 33.63
N SER A 188 3.11 17.82 33.24
CA SER A 188 4.51 17.78 33.68
C SER A 188 5.46 18.60 32.79
N LEU A 189 4.98 19.10 31.65
CA LEU A 189 5.80 19.89 30.74
C LEU A 189 5.98 21.32 31.26
N PRO A 190 7.19 21.93 31.04
CA PRO A 190 7.36 23.35 31.30
C PRO A 190 6.48 24.18 30.35
N THR A 191 6.31 25.45 30.66
CA THR A 191 5.55 26.37 29.80
C THR A 191 6.05 26.28 28.35
N LEU A 192 5.16 25.85 27.43
CA LEU A 192 5.50 25.61 26.05
C LEU A 192 5.28 26.87 25.21
N SER A 193 6.18 27.09 24.27
CA SER A 193 6.02 28.15 23.24
C SER A 193 5.22 27.69 22.01
N LYS A 194 4.83 26.41 21.97
CA LYS A 194 4.09 25.78 20.85
C LYS A 194 2.87 25.03 21.37
N PRO A 195 1.81 24.90 20.58
CA PRO A 195 0.65 24.09 20.95
C PRO A 195 1.02 22.61 21.06
N ILE A 196 0.29 21.90 21.93
CA ILE A 196 0.30 20.45 21.99
C ILE A 196 -0.91 19.93 21.19
N LEU A 197 -0.65 18.94 20.34
CA LEU A 197 -1.69 18.25 19.59
C LEU A 197 -1.96 16.90 20.24
N LEU A 198 -3.22 16.65 20.61
CA LEU A 198 -3.72 15.33 20.95
C LEU A 198 -4.41 14.77 19.69
N ILE A 199 -3.98 13.58 19.27
CA ILE A 199 -4.49 12.96 18.05
C ILE A 199 -5.16 11.66 18.43
N GLU A 200 -6.44 11.54 18.07
CA GLU A 200 -7.21 10.31 18.10
C GLU A 200 -7.20 9.73 16.68
N PRO A 201 -6.61 8.54 16.45
CA PRO A 201 -6.44 7.99 15.09
C PRO A 201 -7.59 7.10 14.63
N ALA A 202 -8.49 6.65 15.50
CA ALA A 202 -9.46 5.61 15.16
C ALA A 202 -10.65 6.17 14.37
N ASP A 203 -11.12 7.39 14.67
CA ASP A 203 -12.22 8.03 13.94
C ASP A 203 -11.73 8.81 12.71
N ASN A 204 -10.91 8.14 11.89
CA ASN A 204 -10.30 8.72 10.70
C ASN A 204 -11.26 8.67 9.51
N ILE A 205 -11.78 9.81 9.07
CA ILE A 205 -12.68 9.92 7.92
C ILE A 205 -12.06 9.37 6.61
N GLY A 206 -10.75 9.43 6.45
CA GLY A 206 -10.03 8.80 5.35
C GLY A 206 -10.16 7.28 5.34
N GLY A 207 -10.45 6.67 6.49
CA GLY A 207 -10.75 5.25 6.65
C GLY A 207 -12.23 4.89 6.52
N GLY A 208 -13.10 5.88 6.26
CA GLY A 208 -14.53 5.66 6.07
C GLY A 208 -15.37 5.78 7.35
N THR A 209 -14.79 6.23 8.47
CA THR A 209 -15.51 6.54 9.68
C THR A 209 -16.21 7.92 9.58
N PRO A 210 -17.24 8.20 10.38
CA PRO A 210 -17.94 9.49 10.35
C PRO A 210 -17.05 10.69 10.68
N GLY A 211 -16.05 10.55 11.53
CA GLY A 211 -15.20 11.64 11.99
C GLY A 211 -15.89 12.58 12.96
N ASP A 212 -16.83 12.06 13.73
CA ASP A 212 -17.68 12.81 14.66
C ASP A 212 -17.65 12.27 16.10
N ALA A 213 -16.72 11.36 16.40
CA ALA A 213 -16.54 10.84 17.74
C ALA A 213 -16.05 11.95 18.68
N THR A 214 -16.81 12.19 19.73
CA THR A 214 -16.55 13.24 20.73
C THR A 214 -16.51 12.69 22.17
N ASP A 215 -16.60 11.38 22.32
CA ASP A 215 -16.68 10.68 23.61
C ASP A 215 -15.31 10.51 24.30
#